data_93a1ee0e4fd36e35654da5f98f29be5a
#
_entry.id   93a1ee0e4fd36e35654da5f98f29be5a
#
_cell.length_a   1.000
_cell.length_b   1.000
_cell.length_c   1.000
_cell.angle_alpha   90.00
_cell.angle_beta   90.00
_cell.angle_gamma   90.00
#
_symmetry.space_group_name_H-M   'P 1'
#
loop_
_entity.id
_entity.type
_entity.pdbx_description
1 polymer ?
#
loop_
_entity_poly.entity_id
_entity_poly.type
_entity_poly.pdbx_seq_one_letter_code
_entity_poly.pdbx_strand_id
1 'polypeptide(L)'
;MLSSYEQNSPKNSRKKTVSEYLLLLLGTALVNNVVLVKFLGLCPFMGVSKKLDSALSMGLATTFVLTLAAMTSWMLEHFILAPFNIQFLRILAFILVIAAVVQFTEMVVHKTSPVLYQILGIFLPLITTNCAVLGVALLNVQEHYGFMQSMIFGFGSALGFTLVMVLFAGLRERLALMAVPVLFAGTPIAFITAGILSLAFMGFAGLYSTH
;
A
#
# COMPACT_ATOMS: atom_id res chain seq x y z
N MET A 1 -36.88 -18.69 23.14
CA MET A 1 -36.59 -19.46 21.93
C MET A 1 -37.60 -19.02 20.89
N LEU A 2 -37.18 -18.64 19.69
CA LEU A 2 -38.01 -18.08 18.59
C LEU A 2 -38.26 -16.56 18.69
N SER A 3 -37.20 -15.76 18.51
CA SER A 3 -37.36 -14.37 18.08
C SER A 3 -36.00 -13.82 17.60
N SER A 4 -35.52 -14.27 16.48
CA SER A 4 -34.37 -13.65 15.77
C SER A 4 -34.27 -14.15 14.32
N TYR A 5 -35.42 -14.30 13.66
CA TYR A 5 -35.49 -14.67 12.24
C TYR A 5 -36.34 -13.66 11.48
N GLU A 6 -35.98 -12.39 11.61
CA GLU A 6 -36.69 -11.37 10.85
C GLU A 6 -35.74 -10.36 10.22
N GLN A 7 -35.87 -10.29 8.94
CA GLN A 7 -35.42 -9.22 8.04
C GLN A 7 -33.97 -9.25 7.56
N ASN A 8 -33.65 -10.27 6.78
CA ASN A 8 -32.59 -10.14 5.78
C ASN A 8 -33.23 -9.77 4.41
N SER A 9 -33.69 -8.54 4.32
CA SER A 9 -34.13 -8.00 3.03
C SER A 9 -32.89 -7.79 2.13
N PRO A 10 -32.88 -8.30 0.88
CA PRO A 10 -31.69 -8.25 0.01
C PRO A 10 -31.18 -6.83 -0.28
N LYS A 11 -32.03 -5.82 -0.15
CA LYS A 11 -31.64 -4.40 -0.26
C LYS A 11 -30.82 -3.89 0.93
N ASN A 12 -31.05 -4.40 2.12
CA ASN A 12 -30.34 -4.00 3.35
C ASN A 12 -28.97 -4.69 3.45
N SER A 13 -28.87 -5.93 2.96
CA SER A 13 -27.61 -6.65 2.85
C SER A 13 -26.62 -5.97 1.90
N ARG A 14 -27.10 -5.48 0.76
CA ARG A 14 -26.25 -4.77 -0.22
C ARG A 14 -25.71 -3.44 0.32
N LYS A 15 -26.50 -2.68 1.05
CA LYS A 15 -26.06 -1.43 1.71
C LYS A 15 -25.05 -1.70 2.83
N LYS A 16 -25.23 -2.74 3.63
CA LYS A 16 -24.26 -3.17 4.65
C LYS A 16 -22.92 -3.55 4.01
N THR A 17 -22.94 -4.34 2.96
CA THR A 17 -21.74 -4.80 2.27
C THR A 17 -20.96 -3.64 1.65
N VAL A 18 -21.63 -2.68 1.01
CA VAL A 18 -20.98 -1.48 0.44
C VAL A 18 -20.38 -0.61 1.53
N SER A 19 -21.09 -0.44 2.66
CA SER A 19 -20.58 0.31 3.81
C SER A 19 -19.34 -0.35 4.43
N GLU A 20 -19.30 -1.67 4.53
CA GLU A 20 -18.15 -2.42 5.04
C GLU A 20 -16.92 -2.28 4.14
N TYR A 21 -17.11 -2.37 2.81
CA TYR A 21 -16.01 -2.17 1.86
C TYR A 21 -15.48 -0.73 1.83
N LEU A 22 -16.37 0.26 1.98
CA LEU A 22 -15.97 1.65 2.07
C LEU A 22 -15.20 1.94 3.37
N LEU A 23 -15.65 1.39 4.49
CA LEU A 23 -14.96 1.46 5.77
C LEU A 23 -13.59 0.78 5.71
N LEU A 24 -13.48 -0.37 5.06
CA LEU A 24 -12.24 -1.08 4.88
C LEU A 24 -11.27 -0.25 4.02
N LEU A 25 -11.74 0.35 2.93
CA LEU A 25 -10.93 1.20 2.06
C LEU A 25 -10.44 2.45 2.78
N LEU A 26 -11.32 3.16 3.48
CA LEU A 26 -10.95 4.36 4.25
C LEU A 26 -10.06 4.01 5.45
N GLY A 27 -10.37 2.91 6.13
CA GLY A 27 -9.57 2.41 7.24
C GLY A 27 -8.14 2.05 6.83
N THR A 28 -7.96 1.39 5.70
CA THR A 28 -6.63 1.01 5.19
C THR A 28 -5.85 2.20 4.61
N ALA A 29 -6.54 3.16 4.00
CA ALA A 29 -5.88 4.32 3.41
C ALA A 29 -5.43 5.34 4.47
N LEU A 30 -6.25 5.58 5.51
CA LEU A 30 -6.01 6.65 6.49
C LEU A 30 -5.53 6.11 7.84
N VAL A 31 -6.25 5.14 8.42
CA VAL A 31 -6.03 4.70 9.82
C VAL A 31 -4.92 3.67 9.89
N ASN A 32 -5.03 2.59 9.13
CA ASN A 32 -4.04 1.51 9.05
C ASN A 32 -3.09 1.70 7.86
N ASN A 33 -2.59 2.92 7.69
CA ASN A 33 -1.66 3.20 6.60
C ASN A 33 -0.38 2.37 6.76
N VAL A 34 -0.12 1.51 5.78
CA VAL A 34 0.99 0.55 5.80
C VAL A 34 2.34 1.25 5.94
N VAL A 35 2.48 2.46 5.39
CA VAL A 35 3.73 3.23 5.45
C VAL A 35 3.97 3.80 6.85
N LEU A 36 2.97 4.44 7.43
CA LEU A 36 3.12 5.22 8.67
C LEU A 36 2.98 4.36 9.93
N VAL A 37 2.11 3.33 9.90
CA VAL A 37 1.87 2.45 11.05
C VAL A 37 2.82 1.26 11.08
N LYS A 38 3.11 0.67 9.91
CA LYS A 38 3.97 -0.52 9.79
C LYS A 38 5.40 -0.19 9.34
N PHE A 39 5.69 1.08 8.98
CA PHE A 39 6.96 1.53 8.43
C PHE A 39 7.41 0.76 7.19
N LEU A 40 6.45 0.24 6.41
CA LEU A 40 6.71 -0.50 5.18
C LEU A 40 6.74 0.45 3.98
N GLY A 41 7.71 0.26 3.08
CA GLY A 41 7.86 1.10 1.88
C GLY A 41 8.66 2.38 2.10
N LEU A 42 9.50 2.45 3.12
CA LEU A 42 10.38 3.61 3.37
C LEU A 42 11.44 3.79 2.28
N CYS A 43 11.87 2.73 1.60
CA CYS A 43 12.89 2.81 0.54
C CYS A 43 12.47 3.74 -0.60
N PRO A 44 11.31 3.55 -1.27
CA PRO A 44 10.82 4.49 -2.26
C PRO A 44 10.42 5.84 -1.64
N PHE A 45 9.89 5.82 -0.42
CA PHE A 45 9.50 7.01 0.32
C PHE A 45 10.65 8.00 0.49
N MET A 46 11.84 7.53 0.84
CA MET A 46 13.03 8.37 1.00
C MET A 46 13.69 8.74 -0.34
N GLY A 47 13.67 7.82 -1.32
CA GLY A 47 14.36 7.98 -2.59
C GLY A 47 13.67 8.92 -3.57
N VAL A 48 12.35 8.82 -3.69
CA VAL A 48 11.56 9.45 -4.76
C VAL A 48 10.84 10.73 -4.34
N SER A 49 10.69 10.96 -3.04
CA SER A 49 9.93 12.10 -2.49
C SER A 49 10.62 13.47 -2.62
N LYS A 50 11.66 13.61 -3.44
CA LYS A 50 12.35 14.89 -3.66
C LYS A 50 11.56 15.84 -4.57
N LYS A 51 10.74 15.32 -5.48
CA LYS A 51 9.92 16.07 -6.42
C LYS A 51 8.49 15.53 -6.42
N LEU A 52 7.52 16.42 -6.42
CA LEU A 52 6.09 16.06 -6.40
C LEU A 52 5.68 15.23 -7.62
N ASP A 53 6.16 15.59 -8.81
CA ASP A 53 5.86 14.86 -10.05
C ASP A 53 6.35 13.41 -10.03
N SER A 54 7.56 13.20 -9.48
CA SER A 54 8.13 11.86 -9.32
C SER A 54 7.37 11.05 -8.29
N ALA A 55 6.91 11.67 -7.19
CA ALA A 55 6.12 11.03 -6.15
C ALA A 55 4.74 10.59 -6.68
N LEU A 56 4.07 11.42 -7.49
CA LEU A 56 2.80 11.09 -8.13
C LEU A 56 2.94 9.94 -9.13
N SER A 57 3.93 10.02 -10.02
CA SER A 57 4.17 8.98 -11.02
C SER A 57 4.46 7.63 -10.37
N MET A 58 5.29 7.64 -9.32
CA MET A 58 5.59 6.43 -8.56
C MET A 58 4.39 5.92 -7.76
N GLY A 59 3.59 6.82 -7.19
CA GLY A 59 2.37 6.47 -6.48
C GLY A 59 1.37 5.73 -7.38
N LEU A 60 1.17 6.21 -8.61
CA LEU A 60 0.30 5.56 -9.60
C LEU A 60 0.81 4.18 -10.00
N ALA A 61 2.12 4.06 -10.30
CA ALA A 61 2.72 2.78 -10.64
C ALA A 61 2.63 1.78 -9.48
N THR A 62 2.92 2.24 -8.26
CA THR A 62 2.80 1.41 -7.05
C THR A 62 1.36 0.99 -6.79
N THR A 63 0.38 1.86 -7.07
CA THR A 63 -1.06 1.53 -6.93
C THR A 63 -1.44 0.37 -7.84
N PHE A 64 -1.01 0.40 -9.09
CA PHE A 64 -1.26 -0.67 -10.03
C PHE A 64 -0.59 -1.99 -9.59
N VAL A 65 0.70 -1.93 -9.24
CA VAL A 65 1.46 -3.10 -8.79
C VAL A 65 0.88 -3.70 -7.50
N LEU A 66 0.56 -2.88 -6.50
CA LEU A 66 0.01 -3.33 -5.22
C LEU A 66 -1.33 -4.05 -5.39
N THR A 67 -2.20 -3.51 -6.23
CA THR A 67 -3.50 -4.13 -6.51
C THR A 67 -3.33 -5.47 -7.20
N LEU A 68 -2.49 -5.55 -8.23
CA LEU A 68 -2.18 -6.81 -8.90
C LEU A 68 -1.50 -7.82 -7.98
N ALA A 69 -0.54 -7.37 -7.17
CA ALA A 69 0.14 -8.23 -6.22
C ALA A 69 -0.80 -8.79 -5.14
N ALA A 70 -1.75 -8.00 -4.65
CA ALA A 70 -2.75 -8.46 -3.70
C ALA A 70 -3.67 -9.54 -4.31
N MET A 71 -4.10 -9.35 -5.55
CA MET A 71 -4.91 -10.35 -6.27
C MET A 71 -4.15 -11.64 -6.53
N THR A 72 -2.95 -11.54 -7.07
CA THR A 72 -2.11 -12.71 -7.42
C THR A 72 -1.63 -13.46 -6.19
N SER A 73 -1.29 -12.77 -5.10
CA SER A 73 -0.90 -13.41 -3.83
C SER A 73 -2.07 -14.19 -3.20
N TRP A 74 -3.29 -13.64 -3.28
CA TRP A 74 -4.49 -14.36 -2.83
C TRP A 74 -4.73 -15.63 -3.66
N MET A 75 -4.62 -15.53 -4.99
CA MET A 75 -4.76 -16.69 -5.87
C MET A 75 -3.69 -17.76 -5.57
N LEU A 76 -2.44 -17.34 -5.40
CA LEU A 76 -1.33 -18.23 -5.07
C LEU A 76 -1.56 -18.97 -3.74
N GLU A 77 -1.98 -18.24 -2.70
CA GLU A 77 -2.27 -18.83 -1.39
C GLU A 77 -3.38 -19.86 -1.48
N HIS A 78 -4.49 -19.50 -2.15
CA HIS A 78 -5.69 -20.34 -2.20
C HIS A 78 -5.54 -21.57 -3.11
N PHE A 79 -4.86 -21.45 -4.26
CA PHE A 79 -4.76 -22.52 -5.24
C PHE A 79 -3.51 -23.40 -5.08
N ILE A 80 -2.43 -22.87 -4.53
CA ILE A 80 -1.14 -23.56 -4.46
C ILE A 80 -0.72 -23.84 -3.02
N LEU A 81 -0.64 -22.82 -2.17
CA LEU A 81 -0.11 -23.00 -0.83
C LEU A 81 -1.06 -23.76 0.10
N ALA A 82 -2.35 -23.50 0.05
CA ALA A 82 -3.33 -24.15 0.89
C ALA A 82 -3.47 -25.66 0.60
N PRO A 83 -3.63 -26.13 -0.66
CA PRO A 83 -3.79 -27.56 -0.93
C PRO A 83 -2.51 -28.38 -0.72
N PHE A 84 -1.32 -27.77 -0.90
CA PHE A 84 -0.04 -28.48 -0.75
C PHE A 84 0.54 -28.40 0.68
N ASN A 85 -0.07 -27.64 1.61
CA ASN A 85 0.43 -27.41 2.98
C ASN A 85 1.87 -26.88 3.04
N ILE A 86 2.32 -26.13 2.03
CA ILE A 86 3.68 -25.60 1.92
C ILE A 86 3.72 -24.14 2.47
N GLN A 87 3.09 -23.92 3.61
CA GLN A 87 3.05 -22.58 4.22
C GLN A 87 4.43 -22.06 4.65
N PHE A 88 5.39 -22.95 4.86
CA PHE A 88 6.77 -22.60 5.17
C PHE A 88 7.47 -21.82 4.05
N LEU A 89 7.13 -22.08 2.79
CA LEU A 89 7.69 -21.40 1.61
C LEU A 89 6.87 -20.16 1.17
N ARG A 90 5.87 -19.74 1.95
CA ARG A 90 4.97 -18.62 1.62
C ARG A 90 5.72 -17.36 1.23
N ILE A 91 6.70 -16.94 2.03
CA ILE A 91 7.46 -15.71 1.78
C ILE A 91 8.24 -15.79 0.47
N LEU A 92 8.90 -16.91 0.20
CA LEU A 92 9.66 -17.12 -1.03
C LEU A 92 8.74 -17.13 -2.26
N ALA A 93 7.61 -17.82 -2.16
CA ALA A 93 6.61 -17.87 -3.23
C ALA A 93 6.03 -16.47 -3.53
N PHE A 94 5.73 -15.67 -2.50
CA PHE A 94 5.23 -14.31 -2.67
C PHE A 94 6.28 -13.39 -3.31
N ILE A 95 7.55 -13.45 -2.89
CA ILE A 95 8.62 -12.66 -3.50
C ILE A 95 8.74 -13.00 -4.99
N LEU A 96 8.70 -14.26 -5.36
CA LEU A 96 8.81 -14.70 -6.74
C LEU A 96 7.63 -14.22 -7.59
N VAL A 97 6.40 -14.33 -7.08
CA VAL A 97 5.21 -13.88 -7.78
C VAL A 97 5.18 -12.35 -7.91
N ILE A 98 5.55 -11.63 -6.85
CA ILE A 98 5.63 -10.16 -6.87
C ILE A 98 6.67 -9.72 -7.91
N ALA A 99 7.84 -10.35 -7.96
CA ALA A 99 8.85 -10.05 -8.97
C ALA A 99 8.32 -10.27 -10.40
N ALA A 100 7.60 -11.36 -10.64
CA ALA A 100 7.00 -11.65 -11.95
C ALA A 100 5.92 -10.60 -12.32
N VAL A 101 5.06 -10.21 -11.37
CA VAL A 101 4.03 -9.17 -11.57
C VAL A 101 4.65 -7.82 -11.87
N VAL A 102 5.73 -7.45 -11.17
CA VAL A 102 6.41 -6.17 -11.42
C VAL A 102 7.09 -6.17 -12.78
N GLN A 103 7.74 -7.24 -13.19
CA GLN A 103 8.34 -7.34 -14.52
C GLN A 103 7.28 -7.31 -15.64
N PHE A 104 6.13 -7.94 -15.41
CA PHE A 104 5.00 -7.82 -16.32
C PHE A 104 4.51 -6.38 -16.42
N THR A 105 4.39 -5.68 -15.30
CA THR A 105 3.99 -4.26 -15.24
C THR A 105 4.99 -3.36 -15.96
N GLU A 106 6.29 -3.62 -15.79
CA GLU A 106 7.37 -2.93 -16.49
C GLU A 106 7.22 -3.03 -18.01
N MET A 107 6.97 -4.25 -18.49
CA MET A 107 6.77 -4.52 -19.91
C MET A 107 5.54 -3.78 -20.48
N VAL A 108 4.44 -3.73 -19.70
CA VAL A 108 3.22 -3.01 -20.05
C VAL A 108 3.48 -1.51 -20.11
N VAL A 109 4.13 -0.93 -19.08
CA VAL A 109 4.44 0.50 -19.00
C VAL A 109 5.38 0.92 -20.13
N HIS A 110 6.37 0.11 -20.44
CA HIS A 110 7.30 0.37 -21.57
C HIS A 110 6.57 0.46 -22.91
N LYS A 111 5.54 -0.37 -23.14
CA LYS A 111 4.75 -0.33 -24.38
C LYS A 111 3.73 0.80 -24.43
N THR A 112 3.14 1.15 -23.29
CA THR A 112 1.99 2.08 -23.23
C THR A 112 2.43 3.52 -23.15
N SER A 113 3.51 3.83 -22.45
CA SER A 113 3.95 5.21 -22.24
C SER A 113 5.48 5.30 -22.08
N PRO A 114 6.23 5.52 -23.19
CA PRO A 114 7.68 5.62 -23.13
C PRO A 114 8.17 6.81 -22.30
N VAL A 115 7.39 7.89 -22.19
CA VAL A 115 7.69 9.06 -21.34
C VAL A 115 7.62 8.67 -19.86
N LEU A 116 6.61 7.91 -19.48
CA LEU A 116 6.45 7.42 -18.12
C LEU A 116 7.58 6.42 -17.77
N TYR A 117 8.00 5.61 -18.74
CA TYR A 117 9.12 4.69 -18.58
C TYR A 117 10.45 5.42 -18.34
N GLN A 118 10.71 6.54 -19.03
CA GLN A 118 11.91 7.34 -18.79
C GLN A 118 11.97 7.94 -17.38
N ILE A 119 10.84 8.32 -16.83
CA ILE A 119 10.75 8.87 -15.46
C ILE A 119 10.83 7.74 -14.42
N LEU A 120 10.14 6.62 -14.66
CA LEU A 120 10.07 5.48 -13.75
C LEU A 120 11.25 4.52 -13.89
N GLY A 121 11.95 4.49 -15.02
CA GLY A 121 12.96 3.47 -15.33
C GLY A 121 14.06 3.34 -14.28
N ILE A 122 14.48 4.47 -13.66
CA ILE A 122 15.46 4.48 -12.56
C ILE A 122 14.83 3.95 -11.26
N PHE A 123 13.50 4.09 -11.09
CA PHE A 123 12.78 3.75 -9.86
C PHE A 123 12.10 2.37 -9.90
N LEU A 124 12.07 1.71 -11.06
CA LEU A 124 11.48 0.37 -11.23
C LEU A 124 12.08 -0.68 -10.29
N PRO A 125 13.40 -0.75 -10.09
CA PRO A 125 13.99 -1.65 -9.09
C PRO A 125 13.48 -1.36 -7.66
N LEU A 126 13.20 -0.09 -7.34
CA LEU A 126 12.63 0.29 -6.05
C LEU A 126 11.20 -0.21 -5.85
N ILE A 127 10.43 -0.38 -6.92
CA ILE A 127 9.08 -0.95 -6.86
C ILE A 127 9.16 -2.46 -6.65
N THR A 128 10.09 -3.14 -7.33
CA THR A 128 10.27 -4.59 -7.21
C THR A 128 10.70 -5.01 -5.81
N THR A 129 11.61 -4.26 -5.20
CA THR A 129 12.11 -4.50 -3.84
C THR A 129 11.31 -3.80 -2.74
N ASN A 130 10.12 -3.30 -3.08
CA ASN A 130 9.29 -2.55 -2.14
C ASN A 130 8.69 -3.47 -1.08
N CYS A 131 9.14 -3.32 0.15
CA CYS A 131 8.65 -4.08 1.29
C CYS A 131 7.15 -3.85 1.58
N ALA A 132 6.55 -2.74 1.13
CA ALA A 132 5.12 -2.51 1.25
C ALA A 132 4.31 -3.51 0.43
N VAL A 133 4.77 -3.87 -0.77
CA VAL A 133 4.08 -4.84 -1.64
C VAL A 133 4.04 -6.22 -0.97
N LEU A 134 5.18 -6.67 -0.46
CA LEU A 134 5.27 -7.94 0.28
C LEU A 134 4.46 -7.88 1.58
N GLY A 135 4.53 -6.76 2.30
CA GLY A 135 3.81 -6.57 3.56
C GLY A 135 2.30 -6.62 3.39
N VAL A 136 1.76 -5.96 2.36
CA VAL A 136 0.33 -6.01 2.02
C VAL A 136 -0.11 -7.42 1.64
N ALA A 137 0.70 -8.15 0.86
CA ALA A 137 0.43 -9.53 0.50
C ALA A 137 0.35 -10.46 1.74
N LEU A 138 1.29 -10.30 2.68
CA LEU A 138 1.29 -11.06 3.94
C LEU A 138 0.13 -10.70 4.85
N LEU A 139 -0.17 -9.42 5.03
CA LEU A 139 -1.32 -8.96 5.82
C LEU A 139 -2.63 -9.48 5.26
N ASN A 140 -2.76 -9.50 3.94
CA ASN A 140 -3.94 -10.02 3.26
C ASN A 140 -4.25 -11.48 3.61
N VAL A 141 -3.22 -12.30 3.72
CA VAL A 141 -3.36 -13.71 4.13
C VAL A 141 -3.61 -13.85 5.63
N GLN A 142 -2.96 -13.02 6.45
CA GLN A 142 -3.14 -13.06 7.92
C GLN A 142 -4.57 -12.71 8.34
N GLU A 143 -5.19 -11.76 7.66
CA GLU A 143 -6.57 -11.33 7.91
C GLU A 143 -7.62 -12.25 7.26
N HIS A 144 -7.20 -13.29 6.55
CA HIS A 144 -8.08 -14.26 5.87
C HIS A 144 -9.13 -13.60 4.96
N TYR A 145 -8.76 -12.54 4.26
CA TYR A 145 -9.65 -11.81 3.36
C TYR A 145 -10.08 -12.68 2.16
N GLY A 146 -11.35 -12.53 1.76
CA GLY A 146 -11.84 -13.08 0.49
C GLY A 146 -11.25 -12.31 -0.71
N PHE A 147 -11.39 -12.86 -1.92
CA PHE A 147 -10.82 -12.28 -3.14
C PHE A 147 -11.18 -10.79 -3.34
N MET A 148 -12.47 -10.45 -3.18
CA MET A 148 -12.94 -9.07 -3.33
C MET A 148 -12.39 -8.13 -2.23
N GLN A 149 -12.32 -8.62 -1.00
CA GLN A 149 -11.73 -7.88 0.11
C GLN A 149 -10.22 -7.67 -0.08
N SER A 150 -9.51 -8.68 -0.58
CA SER A 150 -8.10 -8.62 -0.97
C SER A 150 -7.81 -7.52 -1.98
N MET A 151 -8.64 -7.43 -3.01
CA MET A 151 -8.51 -6.41 -4.05
C MET A 151 -8.72 -5.01 -3.47
N ILE A 152 -9.76 -4.82 -2.67
CA ILE A 152 -10.09 -3.53 -2.03
C ILE A 152 -9.02 -3.15 -0.99
N PHE A 153 -8.51 -4.11 -0.22
CA PHE A 153 -7.43 -3.91 0.73
C PHE A 153 -6.13 -3.48 0.03
N GLY A 154 -5.75 -4.17 -1.06
CA GLY A 154 -4.59 -3.82 -1.87
C GLY A 154 -4.70 -2.41 -2.48
N PHE A 155 -5.85 -2.08 -3.05
CA PHE A 155 -6.12 -0.77 -3.62
C PHE A 155 -6.16 0.34 -2.55
N GLY A 156 -6.81 0.11 -1.42
CA GLY A 156 -6.85 1.05 -0.30
C GLY A 156 -5.47 1.33 0.30
N SER A 157 -4.66 0.27 0.49
CA SER A 157 -3.28 0.39 0.95
C SER A 157 -2.41 1.18 -0.02
N ALA A 158 -2.62 1.01 -1.32
CA ALA A 158 -1.91 1.72 -2.37
C ALA A 158 -2.28 3.20 -2.44
N LEU A 159 -3.57 3.52 -2.29
CA LEU A 159 -4.02 4.91 -2.16
C LEU A 159 -3.42 5.58 -0.92
N GLY A 160 -3.40 4.87 0.21
CA GLY A 160 -2.76 5.35 1.43
C GLY A 160 -1.26 5.60 1.25
N PHE A 161 -0.56 4.68 0.57
CA PHE A 161 0.85 4.84 0.21
C PHE A 161 1.07 6.10 -0.65
N THR A 162 0.28 6.27 -1.70
CA THR A 162 0.38 7.42 -2.61
C THR A 162 0.09 8.74 -1.90
N LEU A 163 -0.94 8.77 -1.06
CA LEU A 163 -1.29 9.96 -0.27
C LEU A 163 -0.14 10.40 0.63
N VAL A 164 0.43 9.47 1.39
CA VAL A 164 1.56 9.77 2.29
C VAL A 164 2.79 10.21 1.50
N MET A 165 3.05 9.56 0.34
CA MET A 165 4.15 9.93 -0.56
C MET A 165 4.04 11.38 -1.03
N VAL A 166 2.85 11.80 -1.48
CA VAL A 166 2.56 13.17 -1.96
C VAL A 166 2.66 14.17 -0.82
N LEU A 167 2.10 13.87 0.34
CA LEU A 167 2.20 14.74 1.53
C LEU A 167 3.66 14.96 1.94
N PHE A 168 4.43 13.88 1.97
CA PHE A 168 5.84 13.96 2.35
C PHE A 168 6.68 14.69 1.31
N ALA A 169 6.41 14.48 0.02
CA ALA A 169 7.07 15.23 -1.06
C ALA A 169 6.81 16.74 -0.93
N GLY A 170 5.57 17.14 -0.67
CA GLY A 170 5.22 18.54 -0.43
C GLY A 170 5.88 19.13 0.82
N LEU A 171 6.01 18.36 1.89
CA LEU A 171 6.74 18.79 3.09
C LEU A 171 8.24 18.96 2.81
N ARG A 172 8.87 18.03 2.10
CA ARG A 172 10.29 18.11 1.73
C ARG A 172 10.59 19.29 0.81
N GLU A 173 9.71 19.59 -0.14
CA GLU A 173 9.86 20.72 -1.03
C GLU A 173 9.82 22.04 -0.25
N ARG A 174 8.94 22.16 0.73
CA ARG A 174 8.90 23.32 1.64
C ARG A 174 10.11 23.41 2.56
N LEU A 175 10.57 22.29 3.11
CA LEU A 175 11.77 22.23 3.96
C LEU A 175 13.03 22.59 3.19
N ALA A 176 13.12 22.29 1.89
CA ALA A 176 14.24 22.67 1.05
C ALA A 176 14.38 24.20 0.86
N LEU A 177 13.28 24.94 1.04
CA LEU A 177 13.25 26.42 0.96
C LEU A 177 13.60 27.08 2.32
N MET A 178 13.66 26.32 3.40
CA MET A 178 13.98 26.84 4.73
C MET A 178 15.48 26.77 5.02
N ALA A 179 15.99 27.71 5.82
CA ALA A 179 17.38 27.71 6.29
C ALA A 179 17.58 26.62 7.36
N VAL A 180 17.82 25.40 6.93
CA VAL A 180 18.10 24.27 7.82
C VAL A 180 19.59 24.24 8.15
N PRO A 181 19.99 24.05 9.42
CA PRO A 181 21.39 23.86 9.79
C PRO A 181 22.03 22.73 9.00
N VAL A 182 23.27 22.92 8.55
CA VAL A 182 24.01 22.00 7.67
C VAL A 182 24.07 20.57 8.22
N LEU A 183 24.13 20.40 9.54
CA LEU A 183 24.14 19.09 10.22
C LEU A 183 22.83 18.28 10.00
N PHE A 184 21.70 18.94 9.84
CA PHE A 184 20.40 18.30 9.67
C PHE A 184 19.91 18.31 8.22
N ALA A 185 20.64 19.00 7.33
CA ALA A 185 20.25 19.08 5.92
C ALA A 185 20.31 17.72 5.22
N GLY A 186 19.31 17.44 4.38
CA GLY A 186 19.26 16.24 3.55
C GLY A 186 18.47 15.07 4.18
N THR A 187 19.12 13.93 4.37
CA THR A 187 18.47 12.69 4.86
C THR A 187 18.01 12.77 6.32
N PRO A 188 18.77 13.36 7.28
CA PRO A 188 18.36 13.38 8.68
C PRO A 188 17.02 14.09 8.91
N ILE A 189 16.82 15.26 8.29
CA ILE A 189 15.56 16.01 8.44
C ILE A 189 14.38 15.26 7.82
N ALA A 190 14.62 14.49 6.76
CA ALA A 190 13.60 13.67 6.15
C ALA A 190 13.11 12.56 7.12
N PHE A 191 14.02 11.91 7.86
CA PHE A 191 13.64 10.91 8.87
C PHE A 191 12.90 11.53 10.04
N ILE A 192 13.32 12.70 10.52
CA ILE A 192 12.61 13.42 11.59
C ILE A 192 11.21 13.79 11.16
N THR A 193 11.05 14.32 9.95
CA THR A 193 9.74 14.67 9.37
C THR A 193 8.85 13.45 9.20
N ALA A 194 9.40 12.33 8.73
CA ALA A 194 8.67 11.06 8.61
C ALA A 194 8.21 10.55 9.99
N GLY A 195 9.06 10.64 11.01
CA GLY A 195 8.73 10.27 12.38
C GLY A 195 7.59 11.13 12.97
N ILE A 196 7.65 12.44 12.80
CA ILE A 196 6.58 13.35 13.23
C ILE A 196 5.27 13.06 12.50
N LEU A 197 5.33 12.83 11.19
CA LEU A 197 4.16 12.46 10.39
C LEU A 197 3.55 11.14 10.87
N SER A 198 4.38 10.14 11.17
CA SER A 198 3.93 8.87 11.72
C SER A 198 3.24 9.02 13.07
N LEU A 199 3.79 9.81 14.00
CA LEU A 199 3.17 10.09 15.29
C LEU A 199 1.83 10.80 15.14
N ALA A 200 1.71 11.75 14.20
CA ALA A 200 0.45 12.44 13.91
C ALA A 200 -0.62 11.45 13.42
N PHE A 201 -0.25 10.52 12.54
CA PHE A 201 -1.19 9.50 12.04
C PHE A 201 -1.53 8.40 13.06
N MET A 202 -0.62 8.06 13.98
CA MET A 202 -0.91 7.16 15.09
C MET A 202 -2.02 7.72 16.02
N GLY A 203 -2.14 9.03 16.14
CA GLY A 203 -3.25 9.68 16.84
C GLY A 203 -4.63 9.31 16.25
N PHE A 204 -4.72 9.16 14.93
CA PHE A 204 -5.95 8.70 14.26
C PHE A 204 -6.23 7.21 14.49
N ALA A 205 -5.19 6.39 14.60
CA ALA A 205 -5.35 4.96 14.88
C ALA A 205 -5.96 4.70 16.27
N GLY A 206 -5.63 5.53 17.26
CA GLY A 206 -6.22 5.47 18.60
C GLY A 206 -7.72 5.73 18.65
N LEU A 207 -8.25 6.56 17.74
CA LEU A 207 -9.69 6.86 17.66
C LEU A 207 -10.51 5.68 17.09
N TYR A 208 -9.91 4.84 16.26
CA TYR A 208 -10.58 3.69 15.67
C TYR A 208 -10.60 2.46 16.58
N SER A 209 -9.67 2.36 17.53
CA SER A 209 -9.54 1.23 18.46
C SER A 209 -10.57 1.25 19.60
N THR A 210 -11.42 2.26 19.71
CA THR A 210 -12.40 2.40 20.80
C THR A 210 -13.82 1.90 20.47
N HIS A 211 -13.97 1.10 19.38
CA HIS A 211 -15.27 0.45 19.07
C HIS A 211 -15.11 -1.04 18.82
#